data_bead034fcd43ec9b3f7d76e5ee2e77e0
#
_entry.id   bead034fcd43ec9b3f7d76e5ee2e77e0
#
_cell.length_a   1.000
_cell.length_b   1.000
_cell.length_c   1.000
_cell.angle_alpha   90.00
_cell.angle_beta   90.00
_cell.angle_gamma   90.00
#
_symmetry.space_group_name_H-M   'P 1'
#
loop_
_entity.id
_entity.type
_entity.pdbx_description
1 polymer ?
#
loop_
_entity_poly.entity_id
_entity_poly.type
_entity_poly.pdbx_seq_one_letter_code
_entity_poly.pdbx_strand_id
1 'polypeptide(L)'
;MASYILRRILVTIPVMAIVALFVFSLLYIAPGDPAAVIAGDQASPADVERIRQSLGLDRPFLVQFGTWLWRILHFDLGNSIFTNLPVTSMIVQRIEPTLSLMLLTLVLTLVVAVPLGVVAAWKAGSLIDRAIMAFAVSAFSLPVFVVGYVLAYVFALELEWAPVQGYTPIAEGFWPWLQSLILPSIALGCVHIALIARITRASMLEVLQQDYIRTGRAKGLGQRSILFVHALKNAAVPIVTVIGIGVALLIGGAVVTESVFAIPGLGRLTVDAILRRDYPVIQGVVLMFSFLYTLVNLLVDLTYTIIDPRIRY
;
A
#
# COMPACT_ATOMS: atom_id res chain seq x y z
N MET A 1 -9.60 25.23 6.05
CA MET A 1 -9.78 23.78 6.05
C MET A 1 -10.65 23.31 4.89
N ALA A 2 -11.93 23.69 4.79
CA ALA A 2 -12.81 23.26 3.68
C ALA A 2 -12.26 23.59 2.29
N SER A 3 -11.76 24.83 2.07
CA SER A 3 -11.15 25.25 0.81
C SER A 3 -9.92 24.44 0.43
N TYR A 4 -9.08 24.07 1.39
CA TYR A 4 -7.91 23.23 1.18
C TYR A 4 -8.30 21.80 0.76
N ILE A 5 -9.25 21.19 1.48
CA ILE A 5 -9.78 19.87 1.16
C ILE A 5 -10.39 19.86 -0.25
N LEU A 6 -11.21 20.86 -0.57
CA LEU A 6 -11.83 20.98 -1.89
C LEU A 6 -10.78 21.10 -3.00
N ARG A 7 -9.75 21.94 -2.81
CA ARG A 7 -8.66 22.09 -3.77
C ARG A 7 -7.90 20.77 -3.96
N ARG A 8 -7.65 20.00 -2.88
CA ARG A 8 -6.98 18.70 -2.96
C ARG A 8 -7.83 17.69 -3.72
N ILE A 9 -9.14 17.62 -3.47
CA ILE A 9 -10.06 16.76 -4.22
C ILE A 9 -10.07 17.17 -5.71
N LEU A 10 -10.12 18.46 -6.02
CA LEU A 10 -10.09 18.92 -7.41
C LEU A 10 -8.80 18.56 -8.15
N VAL A 11 -7.65 18.60 -7.47
CA VAL A 11 -6.36 18.16 -8.04
C VAL A 11 -6.33 16.64 -8.26
N THR A 12 -7.07 15.88 -7.49
CA THR A 12 -7.16 14.41 -7.65
C THR A 12 -7.85 14.02 -8.97
N ILE A 13 -8.83 14.80 -9.43
CA ILE A 13 -9.60 14.48 -10.64
C ILE A 13 -8.71 14.37 -11.89
N PRO A 14 -7.86 15.35 -12.25
CA PRO A 14 -6.96 15.21 -13.39
C PRO A 14 -5.96 14.05 -13.23
N VAL A 15 -5.47 13.78 -12.02
CA VAL A 15 -4.59 12.65 -11.76
C VAL A 15 -5.30 11.34 -12.07
N MET A 16 -6.52 11.15 -11.57
CA MET A 16 -7.32 9.96 -11.85
C MET A 16 -7.70 9.84 -13.32
N ALA A 17 -7.93 10.97 -14.02
CA ALA A 17 -8.19 10.96 -15.46
C ALA A 17 -6.96 10.50 -16.26
N ILE A 18 -5.76 10.95 -15.89
CA ILE A 18 -4.51 10.49 -16.52
C ILE A 18 -4.28 8.99 -16.26
N VAL A 19 -4.51 8.54 -15.03
CA VAL A 19 -4.42 7.12 -14.67
C VAL A 19 -5.44 6.31 -15.47
N ALA A 20 -6.68 6.76 -15.56
CA ALA A 20 -7.73 6.09 -16.34
C ALA A 20 -7.34 5.97 -17.82
N LEU A 21 -6.81 7.06 -18.42
CA LEU A 21 -6.32 7.04 -19.79
C LEU A 21 -5.16 6.05 -19.96
N PHE A 22 -4.20 6.06 -19.06
CA PHE A 22 -3.07 5.12 -19.09
C PHE A 22 -3.54 3.66 -18.96
N VAL A 23 -4.39 3.37 -17.98
CA VAL A 23 -4.94 2.03 -17.73
C VAL A 23 -5.74 1.53 -18.92
N PHE A 24 -6.56 2.39 -19.54
CA PHE A 24 -7.28 2.05 -20.76
C PHE A 24 -6.32 1.76 -21.91
N SER A 25 -5.25 2.56 -22.06
CA SER A 25 -4.24 2.39 -23.10
C SER A 25 -3.46 1.09 -23.00
N LEU A 26 -3.39 0.46 -21.81
CA LEU A 26 -2.72 -0.84 -21.63
C LEU A 26 -3.29 -1.91 -22.56
N LEU A 27 -4.58 -1.83 -22.90
CA LEU A 27 -5.23 -2.74 -23.83
C LEU A 27 -4.60 -2.67 -25.25
N TYR A 28 -4.06 -1.51 -25.64
CA TYR A 28 -3.45 -1.27 -26.95
C TYR A 28 -1.93 -1.40 -26.95
N ILE A 29 -1.31 -1.23 -25.78
CA ILE A 29 0.15 -1.33 -25.62
C ILE A 29 0.56 -2.79 -25.42
N ALA A 30 -0.30 -3.59 -24.77
CA ALA A 30 -0.01 -4.98 -24.48
C ALA A 30 0.10 -5.81 -25.78
N PRO A 31 1.09 -6.71 -25.87
CA PRO A 31 1.25 -7.56 -27.05
C PRO A 31 0.07 -8.54 -27.16
N GLY A 32 -0.54 -8.58 -28.34
CA GLY A 32 -1.67 -9.46 -28.68
C GLY A 32 -2.97 -8.69 -28.92
N ASP A 33 -3.85 -9.32 -29.68
CA ASP A 33 -5.19 -8.80 -29.93
C ASP A 33 -6.14 -9.26 -28.84
N PRO A 34 -6.78 -8.34 -28.06
CA PRO A 34 -7.71 -8.73 -27.01
C PRO A 34 -8.86 -9.63 -27.50
N ALA A 35 -9.36 -9.37 -28.72
CA ALA A 35 -10.40 -10.20 -29.33
C ALA A 35 -9.92 -11.63 -29.60
N ALA A 36 -8.68 -11.80 -30.05
CA ALA A 36 -8.07 -13.10 -30.28
C ALA A 36 -7.83 -13.87 -28.95
N VAL A 37 -7.40 -13.17 -27.89
CA VAL A 37 -7.22 -13.76 -26.55
C VAL A 37 -8.56 -14.29 -26.00
N ILE A 38 -9.65 -13.55 -26.19
CA ILE A 38 -10.99 -13.95 -25.76
C ILE A 38 -11.53 -15.11 -26.59
N ALA A 39 -11.29 -15.07 -27.90
CA ALA A 39 -11.72 -16.11 -28.83
C ALA A 39 -11.02 -17.46 -28.57
N GLY A 40 -9.79 -17.43 -28.05
CA GLY A 40 -8.94 -18.60 -27.83
C GLY A 40 -8.21 -19.08 -29.08
N ASP A 41 -7.21 -19.94 -28.88
CA ASP A 41 -6.25 -20.37 -29.93
C ASP A 41 -6.89 -21.13 -31.09
N GLN A 42 -8.10 -21.67 -30.92
CA GLN A 42 -8.80 -22.45 -31.95
C GLN A 42 -9.92 -21.67 -32.66
N ALA A 43 -10.11 -20.39 -32.37
CA ALA A 43 -11.15 -19.58 -32.96
C ALA A 43 -10.85 -19.25 -34.42
N SER A 44 -11.91 -19.24 -35.25
CA SER A 44 -11.78 -18.78 -36.62
C SER A 44 -11.58 -17.26 -36.70
N PRO A 45 -10.98 -16.71 -37.78
CA PRO A 45 -10.87 -15.27 -37.98
C PRO A 45 -12.22 -14.54 -37.92
N ALA A 46 -13.28 -15.22 -38.35
CA ALA A 46 -14.65 -14.69 -38.31
C ALA A 46 -15.18 -14.57 -36.86
N ASP A 47 -14.81 -15.50 -35.97
CA ASP A 47 -15.19 -15.45 -34.55
C ASP A 47 -14.45 -14.34 -33.84
N VAL A 48 -13.17 -14.17 -34.10
CA VAL A 48 -12.35 -13.08 -33.57
C VAL A 48 -12.95 -11.72 -33.97
N GLU A 49 -13.31 -11.57 -35.25
CA GLU A 49 -13.91 -10.31 -35.75
C GLU A 49 -15.28 -10.04 -35.11
N ARG A 50 -16.10 -11.07 -34.92
CA ARG A 50 -17.39 -10.96 -34.24
C ARG A 50 -17.22 -10.51 -32.77
N ILE A 51 -16.23 -11.05 -32.07
CA ILE A 51 -15.89 -10.65 -30.70
C ILE A 51 -15.38 -9.20 -30.69
N ARG A 52 -14.52 -8.82 -31.65
CA ARG A 52 -14.01 -7.44 -31.80
C ARG A 52 -15.16 -6.43 -31.90
N GLN A 53 -16.12 -6.71 -32.76
CA GLN A 53 -17.30 -5.85 -32.96
C GLN A 53 -18.21 -5.85 -31.74
N SER A 54 -18.45 -6.99 -31.10
CA SER A 54 -19.30 -7.08 -29.89
C SER A 54 -18.72 -6.28 -28.71
N LEU A 55 -17.39 -6.17 -28.62
CA LEU A 55 -16.68 -5.39 -27.62
C LEU A 55 -16.48 -3.91 -28.04
N GLY A 56 -16.85 -3.58 -29.29
CA GLY A 56 -16.66 -2.23 -29.85
C GLY A 56 -15.18 -1.84 -30.06
N LEU A 57 -14.29 -2.82 -30.19
CA LEU A 57 -12.85 -2.61 -30.42
C LEU A 57 -12.56 -2.15 -31.86
N ASP A 58 -13.54 -2.15 -32.71
CA ASP A 58 -13.53 -1.60 -34.08
C ASP A 58 -13.73 -0.07 -34.14
N ARG A 59 -14.17 0.55 -33.03
CA ARG A 59 -14.45 1.98 -32.96
C ARG A 59 -13.19 2.81 -32.76
N PRO A 60 -13.20 4.13 -33.08
CA PRO A 60 -12.08 5.01 -32.77
C PRO A 60 -11.73 5.01 -31.27
N PHE A 61 -10.44 5.08 -30.94
CA PHE A 61 -9.92 5.05 -29.56
C PHE A 61 -10.67 5.98 -28.58
N LEU A 62 -10.92 7.24 -28.98
CA LEU A 62 -11.60 8.20 -28.11
C LEU A 62 -13.06 7.81 -27.80
N VAL A 63 -13.74 7.17 -28.75
CA VAL A 63 -15.10 6.67 -28.54
C VAL A 63 -15.10 5.50 -27.57
N GLN A 64 -14.17 4.57 -27.74
CA GLN A 64 -13.99 3.44 -26.83
C GLN A 64 -13.65 3.92 -25.40
N PHE A 65 -12.68 4.84 -25.27
CA PHE A 65 -12.29 5.43 -23.99
C PHE A 65 -13.47 6.14 -23.33
N GLY A 66 -14.21 6.96 -24.07
CA GLY A 66 -15.38 7.66 -23.54
C GLY A 66 -16.48 6.71 -23.04
N THR A 67 -16.77 5.65 -23.80
CA THR A 67 -17.75 4.62 -23.40
C THR A 67 -17.30 3.86 -22.17
N TRP A 68 -16.02 3.47 -22.11
CA TRP A 68 -15.42 2.79 -20.97
C TRP A 68 -15.41 3.69 -19.72
N LEU A 69 -15.02 4.94 -19.85
CA LEU A 69 -15.03 5.91 -18.75
C LEU A 69 -16.44 6.14 -18.21
N TRP A 70 -17.42 6.24 -19.10
CA TRP A 70 -18.83 6.35 -18.70
C TRP A 70 -19.31 5.17 -17.88
N ARG A 71 -18.95 3.94 -18.27
CA ARG A 71 -19.25 2.71 -17.50
C ARG A 71 -18.61 2.74 -16.12
N ILE A 72 -17.33 3.11 -16.02
CA ILE A 72 -16.62 3.23 -14.73
C ILE A 72 -17.30 4.22 -13.79
N LEU A 73 -17.72 5.38 -14.31
CA LEU A 73 -18.44 6.38 -13.51
C LEU A 73 -19.79 5.86 -12.97
N HIS A 74 -20.35 4.80 -13.59
CA HIS A 74 -21.52 4.08 -13.09
C HIS A 74 -21.16 2.79 -12.32
N PHE A 75 -19.92 2.65 -11.86
CA PHE A 75 -19.41 1.48 -11.14
C PHE A 75 -19.49 0.16 -11.92
N ASP A 76 -19.59 0.22 -13.25
CA ASP A 76 -19.49 -0.94 -14.13
C ASP A 76 -18.05 -1.06 -14.65
N LEU A 77 -17.28 -1.96 -14.02
CA LEU A 77 -15.91 -2.28 -14.43
C LEU A 77 -15.84 -3.40 -15.47
N GLY A 78 -17.01 -3.86 -15.95
CA GLY A 78 -17.12 -4.99 -16.88
C GLY A 78 -17.01 -6.35 -16.19
N ASN A 79 -16.88 -7.39 -17.00
CA ASN A 79 -16.76 -8.78 -16.55
C ASN A 79 -15.36 -9.32 -16.87
N SER A 80 -14.88 -10.22 -16.02
CA SER A 80 -13.69 -11.03 -16.29
C SER A 80 -13.86 -11.85 -17.57
N ILE A 81 -12.84 -11.87 -18.40
CA ILE A 81 -12.82 -12.64 -19.65
C ILE A 81 -12.91 -14.16 -19.37
N PHE A 82 -12.31 -14.62 -18.27
CA PHE A 82 -12.18 -16.04 -17.96
C PHE A 82 -13.28 -16.58 -17.05
N THR A 83 -13.71 -15.78 -16.06
CA THR A 83 -14.70 -16.24 -15.09
C THR A 83 -16.11 -15.77 -15.40
N ASN A 84 -16.28 -14.81 -16.32
CA ASN A 84 -17.52 -14.10 -16.61
C ASN A 84 -18.18 -13.41 -15.39
N LEU A 85 -17.46 -13.32 -14.26
CA LEU A 85 -17.94 -12.64 -13.06
C LEU A 85 -17.72 -11.12 -13.19
N PRO A 86 -18.62 -10.31 -12.60
CA PRO A 86 -18.42 -8.86 -12.55
C PRO A 86 -17.11 -8.49 -11.81
N VAL A 87 -16.26 -7.69 -12.43
CA VAL A 87 -14.99 -7.24 -11.85
C VAL A 87 -15.20 -6.52 -10.53
N THR A 88 -16.28 -5.74 -10.40
CA THR A 88 -16.66 -5.07 -9.15
C THR A 88 -16.84 -6.06 -8.00
N SER A 89 -17.53 -7.18 -8.22
CA SER A 89 -17.71 -8.20 -7.18
C SER A 89 -16.40 -8.88 -6.79
N MET A 90 -15.53 -9.15 -7.78
CA MET A 90 -14.20 -9.73 -7.54
C MET A 90 -13.32 -8.80 -6.69
N ILE A 91 -13.39 -7.50 -6.93
CA ILE A 91 -12.65 -6.49 -6.17
C ILE A 91 -13.22 -6.36 -4.75
N VAL A 92 -14.53 -6.21 -4.58
CA VAL A 92 -15.17 -6.02 -3.26
C VAL A 92 -14.84 -7.16 -2.30
N GLN A 93 -14.87 -8.41 -2.77
CA GLN A 93 -14.52 -9.58 -1.96
C GLN A 93 -13.06 -9.61 -1.51
N ARG A 94 -12.17 -8.87 -2.18
CA ARG A 94 -10.72 -8.88 -1.94
C ARG A 94 -10.17 -7.60 -1.29
N ILE A 95 -11.01 -6.60 -1.08
CA ILE A 95 -10.62 -5.35 -0.41
C ILE A 95 -10.27 -5.64 1.06
N GLU A 96 -11.10 -6.39 1.78
CA GLU A 96 -10.92 -6.65 3.21
C GLU A 96 -9.55 -7.28 3.53
N PRO A 97 -9.12 -8.39 2.88
CA PRO A 97 -7.81 -8.98 3.14
C PRO A 97 -6.65 -8.01 2.90
N THR A 98 -6.67 -7.27 1.80
CA THR A 98 -5.61 -6.29 1.47
C THR A 98 -5.57 -5.14 2.49
N LEU A 99 -6.72 -4.54 2.81
CA LEU A 99 -6.77 -3.45 3.79
C LEU A 99 -6.40 -3.93 5.19
N SER A 100 -6.82 -5.13 5.60
CA SER A 100 -6.46 -5.75 6.87
C SER A 100 -4.94 -5.94 6.97
N LEU A 101 -4.30 -6.49 5.94
CA LEU A 101 -2.86 -6.66 5.87
C LEU A 101 -2.14 -5.31 5.95
N MET A 102 -2.55 -4.34 5.14
CA MET A 102 -1.93 -3.02 5.13
C MET A 102 -2.08 -2.27 6.45
N LEU A 103 -3.28 -2.30 7.04
CA LEU A 103 -3.56 -1.61 8.31
C LEU A 103 -2.77 -2.23 9.47
N LEU A 104 -2.77 -3.56 9.58
CA LEU A 104 -2.01 -4.26 10.62
C LEU A 104 -0.50 -4.02 10.45
N THR A 105 0.01 -4.10 9.21
CA THR A 105 1.41 -3.78 8.91
C THR A 105 1.76 -2.35 9.30
N LEU A 106 0.91 -1.37 8.97
CA LEU A 106 1.12 0.02 9.33
C LEU A 106 1.18 0.21 10.85
N VAL A 107 0.22 -0.35 11.58
CA VAL A 107 0.17 -0.27 13.06
C VAL A 107 1.42 -0.91 13.66
N LEU A 108 1.78 -2.13 13.27
CA LEU A 108 2.99 -2.81 13.75
C LEU A 108 4.25 -2.00 13.44
N THR A 109 4.34 -1.47 12.23
CA THR A 109 5.48 -0.64 11.80
C THR A 109 5.61 0.59 12.68
N LEU A 110 4.54 1.32 12.94
CA LEU A 110 4.57 2.54 13.74
C LEU A 110 4.90 2.25 15.21
N VAL A 111 4.28 1.21 15.78
CA VAL A 111 4.50 0.81 17.17
C VAL A 111 5.94 0.35 17.42
N VAL A 112 6.61 -0.20 16.41
CA VAL A 112 8.00 -0.66 16.52
C VAL A 112 9.00 0.41 16.07
N ALA A 113 8.81 1.00 14.89
CA ALA A 113 9.79 1.89 14.27
C ALA A 113 9.97 3.22 15.01
N VAL A 114 8.87 3.84 15.45
CA VAL A 114 8.96 5.15 16.12
C VAL A 114 9.68 5.02 17.47
N PRO A 115 9.34 4.08 18.37
CA PRO A 115 10.11 3.89 19.60
C PRO A 115 11.58 3.52 19.36
N LEU A 116 11.87 2.64 18.39
CA LEU A 116 13.24 2.29 18.02
C LEU A 116 14.04 3.52 17.58
N GLY A 117 13.47 4.36 16.72
CA GLY A 117 14.10 5.60 16.27
C GLY A 117 14.36 6.60 17.40
N VAL A 118 13.38 6.77 18.32
CA VAL A 118 13.51 7.61 19.51
C VAL A 118 14.62 7.10 20.42
N VAL A 119 14.66 5.78 20.69
CA VAL A 119 15.70 5.16 21.54
C VAL A 119 17.07 5.27 20.88
N ALA A 120 17.19 5.05 19.58
CA ALA A 120 18.44 5.21 18.84
C ALA A 120 18.96 6.66 18.90
N ALA A 121 18.09 7.67 18.78
CA ALA A 121 18.45 9.07 18.91
C ALA A 121 18.85 9.42 20.35
N TRP A 122 18.12 8.92 21.34
CA TRP A 122 18.42 9.17 22.76
C TRP A 122 19.79 8.58 23.16
N LYS A 123 20.10 7.38 22.65
CA LYS A 123 21.33 6.66 22.90
C LYS A 123 22.36 6.81 21.77
N ALA A 124 22.34 7.94 21.07
CA ALA A 124 23.19 8.18 19.90
C ALA A 124 24.67 7.89 20.18
N GLY A 125 25.33 7.18 19.28
CA GLY A 125 26.72 6.73 19.40
C GLY A 125 26.95 5.50 20.27
N SER A 126 25.95 5.01 21.01
CA SER A 126 26.03 3.81 21.83
C SER A 126 25.91 2.50 21.01
N LEU A 127 26.17 1.37 21.64
CA LEU A 127 25.95 0.04 21.03
C LEU A 127 24.47 -0.20 20.68
N ILE A 128 23.54 0.35 21.47
CA ILE A 128 22.09 0.25 21.20
C ILE A 128 21.75 0.96 19.88
N ASP A 129 22.22 2.19 19.69
CA ASP A 129 22.04 2.92 18.45
C ASP A 129 22.62 2.18 17.25
N ARG A 130 23.86 1.67 17.39
CA ARG A 130 24.51 0.90 16.31
C ARG A 130 23.75 -0.39 15.99
N ALA A 131 23.26 -1.11 17.00
CA ALA A 131 22.49 -2.34 16.81
C ALA A 131 21.15 -2.07 16.10
N ILE A 132 20.42 -1.01 16.50
CA ILE A 132 19.16 -0.62 15.84
C ILE A 132 19.42 -0.22 14.37
N MET A 133 20.49 0.55 14.10
CA MET A 133 20.82 0.95 12.74
C MET A 133 21.34 -0.22 11.89
N ALA A 134 22.11 -1.13 12.46
CA ALA A 134 22.54 -2.35 11.78
C ALA A 134 21.34 -3.23 11.41
N PHE A 135 20.41 -3.43 12.35
CA PHE A 135 19.14 -4.14 12.07
C PHE A 135 18.35 -3.45 10.94
N ALA A 136 18.21 -2.12 10.98
CA ALA A 136 17.52 -1.37 9.96
C ALA A 136 18.15 -1.54 8.56
N VAL A 137 19.49 -1.49 8.47
CA VAL A 137 20.21 -1.73 7.20
C VAL A 137 19.99 -3.15 6.70
N SER A 138 20.12 -4.15 7.59
CA SER A 138 19.91 -5.56 7.24
C SER A 138 18.48 -5.84 6.77
N ALA A 139 17.48 -5.31 7.47
CA ALA A 139 16.08 -5.48 7.12
C ALA A 139 15.73 -4.84 5.77
N PHE A 140 16.36 -3.71 5.44
CA PHE A 140 16.16 -3.04 4.15
C PHE A 140 16.83 -3.80 2.99
N SER A 141 17.89 -4.56 3.26
CA SER A 141 18.65 -5.29 2.25
C SER A 141 18.00 -6.61 1.83
N LEU A 142 17.08 -7.15 2.63
CA LEU A 142 16.42 -8.42 2.35
C LEU A 142 15.12 -8.22 1.55
N PRO A 143 14.93 -8.97 0.44
CA PRO A 143 13.65 -8.97 -0.27
C PRO A 143 12.50 -9.46 0.63
N VAL A 144 11.35 -8.79 0.58
CA VAL A 144 10.16 -9.09 1.40
C VAL A 144 9.74 -10.57 1.30
N PHE A 145 9.78 -11.15 0.10
CA PHE A 145 9.41 -12.56 -0.09
C PHE A 145 10.38 -13.53 0.61
N VAL A 146 11.68 -13.21 0.67
CA VAL A 146 12.67 -14.02 1.40
C VAL A 146 12.35 -13.99 2.90
N VAL A 147 12.10 -12.80 3.46
CA VAL A 147 11.69 -12.65 4.86
C VAL A 147 10.39 -13.43 5.10
N GLY A 148 9.41 -13.32 4.19
CA GLY A 148 8.14 -14.03 4.27
C GLY A 148 8.33 -15.56 4.33
N TYR A 149 9.10 -16.13 3.44
CA TYR A 149 9.37 -17.59 3.44
C TYR A 149 10.13 -18.05 4.68
N VAL A 150 11.13 -17.28 5.16
CA VAL A 150 11.86 -17.61 6.38
C VAL A 150 10.92 -17.58 7.59
N LEU A 151 10.07 -16.56 7.72
CA LEU A 151 9.09 -16.47 8.81
C LEU A 151 8.07 -17.61 8.74
N ALA A 152 7.56 -17.93 7.56
CA ALA A 152 6.63 -19.05 7.38
C ALA A 152 7.30 -20.39 7.73
N TYR A 153 8.54 -20.62 7.30
CA TYR A 153 9.28 -21.84 7.63
C TYR A 153 9.49 -21.98 9.14
N VAL A 154 10.02 -20.95 9.79
CA VAL A 154 10.38 -21.03 11.23
C VAL A 154 9.12 -21.02 12.11
N PHE A 155 8.22 -20.06 11.92
CA PHE A 155 7.12 -19.81 12.86
C PHE A 155 5.83 -20.55 12.51
N ALA A 156 5.62 -20.91 11.26
CA ALA A 156 4.43 -21.63 10.87
C ALA A 156 4.65 -23.14 10.70
N LEU A 157 5.79 -23.57 10.12
CA LEU A 157 6.07 -24.99 9.90
C LEU A 157 6.77 -25.64 11.10
N GLU A 158 7.86 -25.04 11.63
CA GLU A 158 8.65 -25.66 12.69
C GLU A 158 8.05 -25.42 14.08
N LEU A 159 7.54 -24.22 14.36
CA LEU A 159 7.03 -23.85 15.68
C LEU A 159 5.49 -23.94 15.76
N GLU A 160 4.78 -24.02 14.65
CA GLU A 160 3.31 -24.10 14.57
C GLU A 160 2.58 -22.96 15.30
N TRP A 161 3.20 -21.76 15.38
CA TRP A 161 2.61 -20.61 16.07
C TRP A 161 1.55 -19.85 15.27
N ALA A 162 1.58 -19.99 13.95
CA ALA A 162 0.67 -19.31 13.03
C ALA A 162 0.39 -20.18 11.80
N PRO A 163 -0.70 -19.96 11.07
CA PRO A 163 -0.97 -20.68 9.83
C PRO A 163 0.09 -20.35 8.77
N VAL A 164 0.43 -21.35 7.95
CA VAL A 164 1.42 -21.20 6.86
C VAL A 164 0.88 -20.28 5.78
N GLN A 165 -0.42 -20.39 5.45
CA GLN A 165 -1.08 -19.71 4.35
C GLN A 165 -2.56 -19.45 4.67
N GLY A 166 -3.16 -18.52 3.94
CA GLY A 166 -4.58 -18.22 4.00
C GLY A 166 -4.89 -16.95 4.77
N TYR A 167 -6.17 -16.65 4.86
CA TYR A 167 -6.71 -15.47 5.51
C TYR A 167 -8.00 -15.82 6.22
N THR A 168 -8.16 -15.38 7.44
CA THR A 168 -9.40 -15.49 8.20
C THR A 168 -10.02 -14.11 8.34
N PRO A 169 -11.28 -13.89 7.88
CA PRO A 169 -11.97 -12.61 8.02
C PRO A 169 -12.12 -12.18 9.48
N ILE A 170 -12.10 -10.88 9.73
CA ILE A 170 -12.27 -10.35 11.10
C ILE A 170 -13.64 -10.71 11.70
N ALA A 171 -14.63 -10.95 10.86
CA ALA A 171 -15.97 -11.40 11.27
C ALA A 171 -15.98 -12.79 11.92
N GLU A 172 -14.98 -13.63 11.62
CA GLU A 172 -14.82 -14.96 12.23
C GLU A 172 -14.08 -14.91 13.58
N GLY A 173 -13.59 -13.74 13.99
CA GLY A 173 -12.96 -13.49 15.27
C GLY A 173 -11.63 -12.76 15.17
N PHE A 174 -11.37 -11.89 16.14
CA PHE A 174 -10.15 -11.08 16.17
C PHE A 174 -8.87 -11.92 16.25
N TRP A 175 -8.87 -12.98 17.05
CA TRP A 175 -7.67 -13.79 17.25
C TRP A 175 -7.28 -14.62 16.03
N PRO A 176 -8.18 -15.39 15.39
CA PRO A 176 -7.87 -16.09 14.13
C PRO A 176 -7.45 -15.13 13.01
N TRP A 177 -8.12 -13.95 12.91
CA TRP A 177 -7.75 -12.90 11.98
C TRP A 177 -6.30 -12.43 12.22
N LEU A 178 -5.95 -12.12 13.46
CA LEU A 178 -4.60 -11.67 13.82
C LEU A 178 -3.54 -12.75 13.52
N GLN A 179 -3.82 -14.00 13.86
CA GLN A 179 -2.90 -15.12 13.58
C GLN A 179 -2.64 -15.30 12.09
N SER A 180 -3.65 -15.13 11.24
CA SER A 180 -3.49 -15.25 9.78
C SER A 180 -2.66 -14.12 9.17
N LEU A 181 -2.58 -12.97 9.82
CA LEU A 181 -1.93 -11.78 9.28
C LEU A 181 -0.61 -11.39 9.95
N ILE A 182 -0.27 -11.94 11.14
CA ILE A 182 0.89 -11.48 11.92
C ILE A 182 2.21 -11.70 11.17
N LEU A 183 2.45 -12.89 10.61
CA LEU A 183 3.66 -13.20 9.86
C LEU A 183 3.74 -12.40 8.54
N PRO A 184 2.67 -12.35 7.71
CA PRO A 184 2.62 -11.45 6.56
C PRO A 184 2.92 -10.00 6.90
N SER A 185 2.33 -9.47 7.99
CA SER A 185 2.53 -8.09 8.43
C SER A 185 3.95 -7.81 8.91
N ILE A 186 4.59 -8.75 9.60
CA ILE A 186 6.00 -8.62 9.99
C ILE A 186 6.89 -8.64 8.76
N ALA A 187 6.68 -9.57 7.81
CA ALA A 187 7.45 -9.63 6.59
C ALA A 187 7.38 -8.34 5.78
N LEU A 188 6.15 -7.85 5.54
CA LEU A 188 5.90 -6.60 4.81
C LEU A 188 6.40 -5.39 5.59
N GLY A 189 6.28 -5.39 6.92
CA GLY A 189 6.66 -4.29 7.80
C GLY A 189 8.17 -4.11 7.99
N CYS A 190 9.00 -5.14 7.83
CA CYS A 190 10.44 -5.08 8.09
C CYS A 190 11.14 -3.92 7.38
N VAL A 191 10.90 -3.75 6.09
CA VAL A 191 11.48 -2.66 5.28
C VAL A 191 10.99 -1.29 5.74
N HIS A 192 9.71 -1.19 6.10
CA HIS A 192 9.09 0.05 6.56
C HIS A 192 9.56 0.44 7.96
N ILE A 193 9.73 -0.55 8.86
CA ILE A 193 10.32 -0.35 10.20
C ILE A 193 11.72 0.23 10.05
N ALA A 194 12.55 -0.32 9.18
CA ALA A 194 13.89 0.15 8.91
C ALA A 194 13.92 1.62 8.43
N LEU A 195 13.07 1.96 7.47
CA LEU A 195 12.96 3.29 6.91
C LEU A 195 12.50 4.32 7.95
N ILE A 196 11.38 4.04 8.62
CA ILE A 196 10.76 4.95 9.59
C ILE A 196 11.65 5.12 10.83
N ALA A 197 12.26 4.06 11.36
CA ALA A 197 13.16 4.16 12.50
C ALA A 197 14.39 5.04 12.19
N ARG A 198 14.98 4.89 11.00
CA ARG A 198 16.11 5.73 10.56
C ARG A 198 15.74 7.20 10.45
N ILE A 199 14.61 7.53 9.84
CA ILE A 199 14.15 8.91 9.71
C ILE A 199 13.75 9.48 11.08
N THR A 200 13.05 8.71 11.90
CA THR A 200 12.73 9.12 13.28
C THR A 200 13.99 9.45 14.06
N ARG A 201 15.03 8.59 13.97
CA ARG A 201 16.31 8.87 14.62
C ARG A 201 16.94 10.18 14.13
N ALA A 202 17.01 10.38 12.83
CA ALA A 202 17.62 11.59 12.24
C ALA A 202 16.88 12.87 12.67
N SER A 203 15.56 12.90 12.53
CA SER A 203 14.73 14.03 12.93
C SER A 203 14.78 14.30 14.44
N MET A 204 14.80 13.26 15.26
CA MET A 204 14.95 13.40 16.71
C MET A 204 16.30 13.96 17.10
N LEU A 205 17.40 13.56 16.44
CA LEU A 205 18.75 14.09 16.72
C LEU A 205 18.82 15.58 16.43
N GLU A 206 18.25 16.03 15.33
CA GLU A 206 18.18 17.44 14.96
C GLU A 206 17.42 18.26 16.02
N VAL A 207 16.27 17.78 16.42
CA VAL A 207 15.41 18.44 17.42
C VAL A 207 16.06 18.46 18.80
N LEU A 208 16.71 17.37 19.22
CA LEU A 208 17.34 17.26 20.55
C LEU A 208 18.54 18.20 20.74
N GLN A 209 19.07 18.79 19.67
CA GLN A 209 20.15 19.79 19.72
C GLN A 209 19.64 21.23 19.85
N GLN A 210 18.34 21.47 19.73
CA GLN A 210 17.76 22.81 19.77
C GLN A 210 17.83 23.45 21.17
N ASP A 211 17.95 24.79 21.23
CA ASP A 211 18.13 25.54 22.46
C ASP A 211 16.96 25.44 23.43
N TYR A 212 15.72 25.30 22.92
CA TYR A 212 14.55 25.13 23.79
C TYR A 212 14.58 23.77 24.54
N ILE A 213 15.20 22.72 23.96
CA ILE A 213 15.42 21.44 24.63
C ILE A 213 16.46 21.61 25.74
N ARG A 214 17.53 22.36 25.51
CA ARG A 214 18.54 22.71 26.55
C ARG A 214 17.88 23.44 27.68
N THR A 215 17.06 24.45 27.38
CA THR A 215 16.29 25.22 28.36
C THR A 215 15.35 24.32 29.17
N GLY A 216 14.66 23.39 28.51
CA GLY A 216 13.79 22.42 29.17
C GLY A 216 14.55 21.53 30.18
N ARG A 217 15.75 21.06 29.80
CA ARG A 217 16.63 20.29 30.70
C ARG A 217 17.09 21.15 31.90
N ALA A 218 17.48 22.39 31.66
CA ALA A 218 17.89 23.31 32.72
C ALA A 218 16.76 23.60 33.71
N LYS A 219 15.52 23.61 33.28
CA LYS A 219 14.31 23.74 34.11
C LYS A 219 13.90 22.43 34.81
N GLY A 220 14.66 21.35 34.68
CA GLY A 220 14.41 20.08 35.38
C GLY A 220 13.36 19.19 34.73
N LEU A 221 13.01 19.37 33.45
CA LEU A 221 12.10 18.47 32.75
C LEU A 221 12.67 17.05 32.67
N GLY A 222 11.86 16.06 33.04
CA GLY A 222 12.24 14.67 32.97
C GLY A 222 12.47 14.19 31.53
N GLN A 223 13.41 13.23 31.37
CA GLN A 223 13.82 12.73 30.06
C GLN A 223 12.66 12.23 29.18
N ARG A 224 11.67 11.53 29.77
CA ARG A 224 10.50 11.06 29.02
C ARG A 224 9.69 12.22 28.44
N SER A 225 9.49 13.30 29.21
CA SER A 225 8.79 14.50 28.74
C SER A 225 9.54 15.16 27.59
N ILE A 226 10.86 15.28 27.71
CA ILE A 226 11.71 15.82 26.65
C ILE A 226 11.56 15.01 25.35
N LEU A 227 11.65 13.67 25.42
CA LEU A 227 11.62 12.81 24.25
C LEU A 227 10.25 12.78 23.57
N PHE A 228 9.19 12.47 24.33
CA PHE A 228 7.87 12.18 23.75
C PHE A 228 6.96 13.41 23.61
N VAL A 229 7.07 14.40 24.51
CA VAL A 229 6.22 15.59 24.46
C VAL A 229 6.86 16.72 23.66
N HIS A 230 8.15 16.97 23.88
CA HIS A 230 8.82 18.13 23.29
C HIS A 230 9.56 17.78 21.97
N ALA A 231 10.35 16.70 21.96
CA ALA A 231 11.16 16.39 20.79
C ALA A 231 10.36 15.66 19.71
N LEU A 232 9.64 14.57 20.04
CA LEU A 232 8.90 13.78 19.06
C LEU A 232 7.81 14.60 18.36
N LYS A 233 7.12 15.47 19.10
CA LYS A 233 6.11 16.36 18.51
C LYS A 233 6.69 17.32 17.46
N ASN A 234 7.89 17.84 17.69
CA ASN A 234 8.55 18.73 16.73
C ASN A 234 9.26 17.97 15.60
N ALA A 235 9.62 16.70 15.83
CA ALA A 235 10.15 15.80 14.80
C ALA A 235 9.02 15.14 13.96
N ALA A 236 7.75 15.36 14.27
CA ALA A 236 6.64 14.64 13.69
C ALA A 236 6.46 14.87 12.19
N VAL A 237 6.72 16.08 11.68
CA VAL A 237 6.47 16.41 10.26
C VAL A 237 7.28 15.52 9.32
N PRO A 238 8.63 15.41 9.42
CA PRO A 238 9.40 14.49 8.59
C PRO A 238 8.98 13.02 8.77
N ILE A 239 8.65 12.61 10.01
CA ILE A 239 8.22 11.23 10.31
C ILE A 239 6.92 10.91 9.58
N VAL A 240 5.90 11.78 9.67
CA VAL A 240 4.60 11.59 9.00
C VAL A 240 4.75 11.61 7.48
N THR A 241 5.65 12.44 6.94
CA THR A 241 5.97 12.45 5.51
C THR A 241 6.44 11.06 5.05
N VAL A 242 7.37 10.46 5.78
CA VAL A 242 7.91 9.14 5.43
C VAL A 242 6.89 8.04 5.67
N ILE A 243 6.03 8.15 6.68
CA ILE A 243 4.89 7.25 6.87
C ILE A 243 3.98 7.29 5.64
N GLY A 244 3.63 8.48 5.13
CA GLY A 244 2.80 8.62 3.94
C GLY A 244 3.41 7.96 2.70
N ILE A 245 4.70 8.19 2.45
CA ILE A 245 5.45 7.51 1.38
C ILE A 245 5.45 5.99 1.62
N GLY A 246 5.65 5.55 2.87
CA GLY A 246 5.64 4.16 3.27
C GLY A 246 4.30 3.47 2.98
N VAL A 247 3.16 4.12 3.26
CA VAL A 247 1.83 3.55 2.95
C VAL A 247 1.64 3.35 1.45
N ALA A 248 2.15 4.27 0.63
CA ALA A 248 2.15 4.10 -0.83
C ALA A 248 2.96 2.87 -1.27
N LEU A 249 4.14 2.66 -0.65
CA LEU A 249 4.99 1.50 -0.93
C LEU A 249 4.39 0.19 -0.40
N LEU A 250 3.56 0.23 0.67
CA LEU A 250 2.84 -0.95 1.18
C LEU A 250 1.93 -1.57 0.12
N ILE A 251 1.31 -0.77 -0.76
CA ILE A 251 0.47 -1.27 -1.84
C ILE A 251 1.25 -2.23 -2.74
N GLY A 252 2.44 -1.82 -3.19
CA GLY A 252 3.31 -2.67 -4.03
C GLY A 252 3.83 -3.90 -3.29
N GLY A 253 4.21 -3.75 -2.02
CA GLY A 253 4.68 -4.85 -1.17
C GLY A 253 3.59 -5.86 -0.81
N ALA A 254 2.35 -5.40 -0.65
CA ALA A 254 1.20 -6.26 -0.38
C ALA A 254 0.98 -7.29 -1.50
N VAL A 255 1.17 -6.92 -2.78
CA VAL A 255 1.06 -7.83 -3.93
C VAL A 255 1.94 -9.06 -3.76
N VAL A 256 3.21 -8.84 -3.39
CA VAL A 256 4.18 -9.93 -3.18
C VAL A 256 3.83 -10.73 -1.94
N THR A 257 3.50 -10.07 -0.83
CA THR A 257 3.18 -10.71 0.45
C THR A 257 1.91 -11.56 0.35
N GLU A 258 0.86 -11.06 -0.29
CA GLU A 258 -0.38 -11.81 -0.53
C GLU A 258 -0.12 -13.08 -1.36
N SER A 259 0.80 -13.01 -2.34
CA SER A 259 1.16 -14.17 -3.15
C SER A 259 1.94 -15.21 -2.34
N VAL A 260 2.89 -14.79 -1.49
CA VAL A 260 3.69 -15.69 -0.64
C VAL A 260 2.83 -16.42 0.39
N PHE A 261 1.93 -15.71 1.06
CA PHE A 261 1.08 -16.25 2.12
C PHE A 261 -0.32 -16.72 1.63
N ALA A 262 -0.52 -16.76 0.31
CA ALA A 262 -1.77 -17.15 -0.33
C ALA A 262 -3.01 -16.40 0.21
N ILE A 263 -2.84 -15.12 0.57
CA ILE A 263 -3.94 -14.26 1.02
C ILE A 263 -4.79 -13.87 -0.20
N PRO A 264 -6.12 -14.05 -0.18
CA PRO A 264 -7.00 -13.75 -1.32
C PRO A 264 -7.28 -12.24 -1.43
N GLY A 265 -6.24 -11.42 -1.60
CA GLY A 265 -6.33 -9.97 -1.70
C GLY A 265 -6.31 -9.44 -3.14
N LEU A 266 -6.33 -8.10 -3.25
CA LEU A 266 -6.27 -7.38 -4.54
C LEU A 266 -4.94 -7.56 -5.25
N GLY A 267 -3.83 -7.65 -4.50
CA GLY A 267 -2.51 -7.85 -5.07
C GLY A 267 -2.39 -9.20 -5.78
N ARG A 268 -2.85 -10.27 -5.13
CA ARG A 268 -2.89 -11.60 -5.73
C ARG A 268 -3.82 -11.63 -6.94
N LEU A 269 -5.00 -10.98 -6.85
CA LEU A 269 -5.90 -10.84 -7.99
C LEU A 269 -5.21 -10.17 -9.19
N THR A 270 -4.38 -9.16 -8.92
CA THR A 270 -3.62 -8.47 -9.98
C THR A 270 -2.65 -9.42 -10.67
N VAL A 271 -1.87 -10.19 -9.91
CA VAL A 271 -0.92 -11.16 -10.47
C VAL A 271 -1.64 -12.20 -11.31
N ASP A 272 -2.70 -12.79 -10.78
CA ASP A 272 -3.51 -13.80 -11.48
C ASP A 272 -4.10 -13.24 -12.79
N ALA A 273 -4.61 -12.01 -12.76
CA ALA A 273 -5.16 -11.34 -13.93
C ALA A 273 -4.09 -11.03 -15.00
N ILE A 274 -2.90 -10.60 -14.59
CA ILE A 274 -1.78 -10.33 -15.52
C ILE A 274 -1.34 -11.63 -16.20
N LEU A 275 -1.15 -12.70 -15.44
CA LEU A 275 -0.73 -14.00 -16.00
C LEU A 275 -1.74 -14.57 -17.00
N ARG A 276 -3.04 -14.31 -16.76
CA ARG A 276 -4.14 -14.73 -17.64
C ARG A 276 -4.48 -13.70 -18.73
N ARG A 277 -3.89 -12.52 -18.73
CA ARG A 277 -4.22 -11.40 -19.62
C ARG A 277 -5.69 -10.97 -19.52
N ASP A 278 -6.26 -11.01 -18.31
CA ASP A 278 -7.63 -10.59 -18.04
C ASP A 278 -7.71 -9.06 -17.92
N TYR A 279 -7.76 -8.39 -19.07
CA TYR A 279 -7.68 -6.92 -19.15
C TYR A 279 -8.74 -6.18 -18.32
N PRO A 280 -10.05 -6.56 -18.31
CA PRO A 280 -11.02 -5.89 -17.46
C PRO A 280 -10.66 -5.96 -15.96
N VAL A 281 -10.18 -7.10 -15.49
CA VAL A 281 -9.73 -7.26 -14.10
C VAL A 281 -8.49 -6.43 -13.83
N ILE A 282 -7.48 -6.45 -14.71
CA ILE A 282 -6.26 -5.63 -14.59
C ILE A 282 -6.65 -4.16 -14.49
N GLN A 283 -7.48 -3.66 -15.41
CA GLN A 283 -7.94 -2.28 -15.42
C GLN A 283 -8.68 -1.90 -14.13
N GLY A 284 -9.62 -2.73 -13.69
CA GLY A 284 -10.39 -2.50 -12.47
C GLY A 284 -9.52 -2.45 -11.22
N VAL A 285 -8.57 -3.39 -11.07
CA VAL A 285 -7.71 -3.45 -9.88
C VAL A 285 -6.67 -2.33 -9.87
N VAL A 286 -6.08 -1.96 -11.01
CA VAL A 286 -5.14 -0.83 -11.09
C VAL A 286 -5.84 0.49 -10.77
N LEU A 287 -7.07 0.69 -11.26
CA LEU A 287 -7.89 1.85 -10.87
C LEU A 287 -8.20 1.87 -9.37
N MET A 288 -8.54 0.71 -8.78
CA MET A 288 -8.79 0.60 -7.34
C MET A 288 -7.54 0.95 -6.53
N PHE A 289 -6.37 0.41 -6.88
CA PHE A 289 -5.12 0.77 -6.20
C PHE A 289 -4.78 2.26 -6.36
N SER A 290 -5.01 2.84 -7.53
CA SER A 290 -4.80 4.26 -7.76
C SER A 290 -5.74 5.13 -6.93
N PHE A 291 -7.00 4.71 -6.78
CA PHE A 291 -7.95 5.35 -5.88
C PHE A 291 -7.52 5.25 -4.41
N LEU A 292 -7.13 4.05 -3.95
CA LEU A 292 -6.62 3.84 -2.59
C LEU A 292 -5.37 4.68 -2.33
N TYR A 293 -4.42 4.71 -3.27
CA TYR A 293 -3.22 5.55 -3.18
C TYR A 293 -3.58 7.03 -3.00
N THR A 294 -4.51 7.52 -3.81
CA THR A 294 -4.96 8.90 -3.77
C THR A 294 -5.67 9.24 -2.46
N LEU A 295 -6.51 8.31 -1.97
CA LEU A 295 -7.18 8.44 -0.67
C LEU A 295 -6.17 8.52 0.48
N VAL A 296 -5.15 7.66 0.47
CA VAL A 296 -4.08 7.68 1.47
C VAL A 296 -3.31 8.99 1.42
N ASN A 297 -2.94 9.49 0.25
CA ASN A 297 -2.26 10.78 0.14
C ASN A 297 -3.13 11.93 0.69
N LEU A 298 -4.43 11.91 0.41
CA LEU A 298 -5.36 12.89 0.98
C LEU A 298 -5.39 12.80 2.52
N LEU A 299 -5.43 11.60 3.10
CA LEU A 299 -5.39 11.41 4.55
C LEU A 299 -4.07 11.91 5.17
N VAL A 300 -2.94 11.66 4.50
CA VAL A 300 -1.63 12.17 4.93
C VAL A 300 -1.61 13.70 4.90
N ASP A 301 -2.11 14.32 3.83
CA ASP A 301 -2.21 15.78 3.73
C ASP A 301 -3.09 16.39 4.84
N LEU A 302 -4.19 15.73 5.19
CA LEU A 302 -5.03 16.14 6.33
C LEU A 302 -4.28 16.01 7.65
N THR A 303 -3.47 14.98 7.81
CA THR A 303 -2.65 14.77 9.02
C THR A 303 -1.65 15.90 9.21
N TYR A 304 -1.05 16.43 8.13
CA TYR A 304 -0.17 17.61 8.25
C TYR A 304 -0.87 18.82 8.82
N THR A 305 -2.10 19.08 8.43
CA THR A 305 -2.85 20.26 8.94
C THR A 305 -3.19 20.15 10.43
N ILE A 306 -3.25 18.92 10.96
CA ILE A 306 -3.49 18.66 12.39
C ILE A 306 -2.19 18.78 13.19
N ILE A 307 -1.06 18.27 12.63
CA ILE A 307 0.23 18.24 13.34
C ILE A 307 0.90 19.61 13.35
N ASP A 308 0.84 20.36 12.25
CA ASP A 308 1.41 21.69 12.16
C ASP A 308 0.34 22.75 11.83
N PRO A 309 -0.26 23.39 12.86
CA PRO A 309 -1.26 24.44 12.66
C PRO A 309 -0.73 25.70 11.96
N ARG A 310 0.60 25.81 11.78
CA ARG A 310 1.24 26.94 11.09
C ARG A 310 1.10 26.85 9.57
N ILE A 311 0.80 25.67 9.05
CA ILE A 311 0.48 25.48 7.64
C ILE A 311 -0.96 26.00 7.43
N ARG A 312 -1.08 27.32 7.25
CA ARG A 312 -2.32 27.99 6.84
C ARG A 312 -2.21 28.25 5.34
N TYR A 313 -3.11 27.63 4.59
CA TYR A 313 -3.26 27.86 3.15
C TYR A 313 -4.45 28.76 2.90
#